data_51793b8d1d7fae44ae1e7fab931c0a79
#
_entry.id   51793b8d1d7fae44ae1e7fab931c0a79
#
_cell.length_a   1.000
_cell.length_b   1.000
_cell.length_c   1.000
_cell.angle_alpha   90.00
_cell.angle_beta   90.00
_cell.angle_gamma   90.00
#
_symmetry.space_group_name_H-M   'P 1'
#
loop_
_entity.id
_entity.type
_entity.pdbx_description
1 polymer ?
#
loop_
_entity_poly.entity_id
_entity_poly.type
_entity_poly.pdbx_seq_one_letter_code
_entity_poly.pdbx_strand_id
1 'polypeptide(L)'
;MGMILSGEVTSALTTFAGLGLALILEGDGAERVRLGWTDAAEPQMVVTADGYDDEAIAVAVHEHATARAVSGSWIDCNLQAAPWNGNSALFSPRVKAPQSLPQWRSLQTERLQRIDHEVEDKEQLKRDIDLELIGALGEPAYWRFANNGPRPDEGANRWEMKTRNRGEDFIRNRLRQLAQIVADRDASAIVSGLIGQSVKDEAYKGKRSDESRTATGLTSPRFTDSALAWCALWGISSFPVIHRLMGASVTAGAVPIGKFTPMHLVLPVLVGAHTLGRWQAVVVSEQVIQAATSRESAAAARSACAWLAAHGARATLTFHVNVSDNPNAPERSLGAGRLEALN
;
A
#
# COMPACT_ATOMS: atom_id res chain seq x y z
N MET A 1 21.41 -3.46 -14.88
CA MET A 1 21.66 -3.84 -13.47
C MET A 1 20.41 -3.43 -12.70
N GLY A 2 20.01 -4.10 -11.64
CA GLY A 2 18.76 -3.75 -10.92
C GLY A 2 19.07 -3.20 -9.55
N MET A 3 18.23 -2.30 -9.07
CA MET A 3 18.29 -1.81 -7.69
C MET A 3 17.87 -2.90 -6.71
N ILE A 4 18.70 -3.18 -5.73
CA ILE A 4 18.41 -4.11 -4.63
C ILE A 4 17.89 -3.29 -3.46
N LEU A 5 16.62 -3.51 -3.09
CA LEU A 5 15.98 -2.79 -2.01
C LEU A 5 16.41 -3.32 -0.63
N SER A 6 16.45 -2.41 0.34
CA SER A 6 16.69 -2.75 1.73
C SER A 6 15.62 -3.66 2.30
N GLY A 7 16.05 -4.58 3.14
CA GLY A 7 15.19 -5.55 3.83
C GLY A 7 15.11 -6.87 3.12
N GLU A 8 14.51 -7.84 3.77
CA GLU A 8 14.46 -9.25 3.38
C GLU A 8 13.06 -9.66 2.91
N VAL A 9 12.97 -10.84 2.34
CA VAL A 9 11.70 -11.46 1.91
C VAL A 9 10.68 -11.57 3.05
N THR A 10 11.14 -11.75 4.28
CA THR A 10 10.31 -11.80 5.50
C THR A 10 9.78 -10.44 5.97
N SER A 11 10.10 -9.36 5.27
CA SER A 11 9.58 -8.01 5.52
C SER A 11 8.47 -7.66 4.53
N ALA A 12 7.25 -7.45 5.00
CA ALA A 12 6.17 -6.98 4.14
C ALA A 12 6.49 -5.60 3.53
N LEU A 13 7.15 -4.72 4.30
CA LEU A 13 7.60 -3.42 3.81
C LEU A 13 8.43 -3.54 2.53
N THR A 14 9.36 -4.51 2.47
CA THR A 14 10.23 -4.75 1.31
C THR A 14 9.40 -5.16 0.08
N THR A 15 8.43 -6.06 0.25
CA THR A 15 7.52 -6.45 -0.85
C THR A 15 6.70 -5.27 -1.34
N PHE A 16 6.09 -4.52 -0.44
CA PHE A 16 5.30 -3.33 -0.80
C PHE A 16 6.18 -2.26 -1.47
N ALA A 17 7.40 -2.04 -0.98
CA ALA A 17 8.33 -1.08 -1.57
C ALA A 17 8.73 -1.48 -3.00
N GLY A 18 8.98 -2.76 -3.25
CA GLY A 18 9.26 -3.25 -4.60
C GLY A 18 8.07 -3.07 -5.56
N LEU A 19 6.86 -3.42 -5.12
CA LEU A 19 5.64 -3.22 -5.90
C LEU A 19 5.39 -1.73 -6.20
N GLY A 20 5.58 -0.86 -5.21
CA GLY A 20 5.39 0.58 -5.38
C GLY A 20 6.49 1.23 -6.22
N LEU A 21 7.73 0.82 -6.07
CA LEU A 21 8.82 1.30 -6.94
C LEU A 21 8.57 0.90 -8.40
N ALA A 22 8.18 -0.34 -8.64
CA ALA A 22 7.84 -0.77 -10.00
C ALA A 22 6.67 0.03 -10.58
N LEU A 23 5.66 0.35 -9.77
CA LEU A 23 4.54 1.19 -10.16
C LEU A 23 5.00 2.60 -10.54
N ILE A 24 5.87 3.21 -9.71
CA ILE A 24 6.44 4.54 -9.95
C ILE A 24 7.21 4.56 -11.27
N LEU A 25 8.06 3.56 -11.51
CA LEU A 25 8.83 3.46 -12.75
C LEU A 25 7.95 3.26 -13.99
N GLU A 26 6.90 2.42 -13.92
CA GLU A 26 5.94 2.29 -15.02
C GLU A 26 5.17 3.58 -15.25
N GLY A 27 4.84 4.34 -14.20
CA GLY A 27 4.24 5.67 -14.29
C GLY A 27 5.16 6.73 -14.89
N ASP A 28 6.46 6.63 -14.66
CA ASP A 28 7.51 7.45 -15.26
C ASP A 28 7.79 7.09 -16.74
N GLY A 29 7.17 6.02 -17.24
CA GLY A 29 7.30 5.57 -18.62
C GLY A 29 8.40 4.54 -18.83
N ALA A 30 9.00 3.99 -17.78
CA ALA A 30 9.99 2.93 -17.90
C ALA A 30 9.42 1.69 -18.59
N GLU A 31 10.21 1.12 -19.49
CA GLU A 31 9.86 -0.11 -20.20
C GLU A 31 10.42 -1.33 -19.46
N ARG A 32 9.72 -2.48 -19.64
CA ARG A 32 10.16 -3.78 -19.13
C ARG A 32 10.53 -3.78 -17.64
N VAL A 33 9.74 -3.09 -16.82
CA VAL A 33 9.92 -3.14 -15.36
C VAL A 33 9.69 -4.57 -14.87
N ARG A 34 10.63 -5.08 -14.06
CA ARG A 34 10.60 -6.43 -13.48
C ARG A 34 10.93 -6.39 -12.01
N LEU A 35 10.27 -7.27 -11.29
CA LEU A 35 10.51 -7.51 -9.86
C LEU A 35 10.91 -8.97 -9.65
N GLY A 36 11.82 -9.20 -8.73
CA GLY A 36 12.26 -10.53 -8.32
C GLY A 36 12.99 -10.49 -6.99
N TRP A 37 13.46 -11.64 -6.58
CA TRP A 37 14.27 -11.78 -5.37
C TRP A 37 15.68 -12.19 -5.76
N THR A 38 16.68 -11.74 -4.99
CA THR A 38 18.06 -12.21 -5.14
C THR A 38 18.15 -13.70 -4.80
N ASP A 39 19.08 -14.41 -5.42
CA ASP A 39 19.42 -15.77 -5.08
C ASP A 39 20.46 -15.78 -3.95
N ALA A 40 20.00 -15.48 -2.74
CA ALA A 40 20.81 -15.37 -1.53
C ALA A 40 20.11 -16.08 -0.36
N ALA A 41 20.87 -16.38 0.72
CA ALA A 41 20.30 -16.96 1.93
C ALA A 41 19.23 -16.06 2.57
N GLU A 42 19.41 -14.76 2.46
CA GLU A 42 18.45 -13.73 2.84
C GLU A 42 18.01 -12.97 1.56
N PRO A 43 16.97 -13.45 0.86
CA PRO A 43 16.56 -12.85 -0.41
C PRO A 43 16.09 -11.42 -0.23
N GLN A 44 16.62 -10.52 -1.07
CA GLN A 44 16.24 -9.10 -1.13
C GLN A 44 15.46 -8.83 -2.43
N MET A 45 14.56 -7.87 -2.40
CA MET A 45 13.79 -7.47 -3.58
C MET A 45 14.69 -6.75 -4.56
N VAL A 46 14.63 -7.18 -5.82
CA VAL A 46 15.32 -6.54 -6.95
C VAL A 46 14.28 -5.95 -7.89
N VAL A 47 14.46 -4.69 -8.24
CA VAL A 47 13.65 -4.01 -9.26
C VAL A 47 14.55 -3.60 -10.42
N THR A 48 14.16 -3.97 -11.65
CA THR A 48 14.89 -3.62 -12.86
C THR A 48 13.96 -2.91 -13.83
N ALA A 49 14.50 -1.97 -14.62
CA ALA A 49 13.82 -1.34 -15.74
C ALA A 49 14.85 -1.06 -16.84
N ASP A 50 14.45 -1.20 -18.11
CA ASP A 50 15.36 -0.95 -19.21
C ASP A 50 15.73 0.55 -19.25
N GLY A 51 17.03 0.83 -19.32
CA GLY A 51 17.55 2.21 -19.37
C GLY A 51 17.62 2.94 -18.02
N TYR A 52 17.24 2.30 -16.91
CA TYR A 52 17.31 2.87 -15.56
C TYR A 52 18.45 2.23 -14.76
N ASP A 53 19.40 3.03 -14.35
CA ASP A 53 20.36 2.70 -13.29
C ASP A 53 19.83 3.21 -11.92
N ASP A 54 20.61 3.04 -10.87
CA ASP A 54 20.20 3.41 -9.51
C ASP A 54 19.94 4.92 -9.38
N GLU A 55 20.66 5.77 -10.10
CA GLU A 55 20.47 7.22 -10.10
C GLU A 55 19.18 7.59 -10.83
N ALA A 56 18.93 7.03 -12.02
CA ALA A 56 17.69 7.27 -12.77
C ALA A 56 16.45 6.78 -11.99
N ILE A 57 16.54 5.65 -11.29
CA ILE A 57 15.48 5.16 -10.40
C ILE A 57 15.22 6.19 -9.28
N ALA A 58 16.28 6.71 -8.66
CA ALA A 58 16.12 7.70 -7.58
C ALA A 58 15.55 9.02 -8.09
N VAL A 59 15.93 9.46 -9.29
CA VAL A 59 15.34 10.64 -9.95
C VAL A 59 13.84 10.43 -10.18
N ALA A 60 13.43 9.29 -10.73
CA ALA A 60 12.02 8.97 -10.92
C ALA A 60 11.22 8.99 -9.60
N VAL A 61 11.80 8.45 -8.52
CA VAL A 61 11.17 8.50 -7.18
C VAL A 61 11.08 9.93 -6.65
N HIS A 62 12.13 10.74 -6.85
CA HIS A 62 12.15 12.13 -6.47
C HIS A 62 11.10 12.96 -7.21
N GLU A 63 11.06 12.86 -8.54
CA GLU A 63 10.10 13.59 -9.39
C GLU A 63 8.66 13.17 -9.07
N HIS A 64 8.45 11.88 -8.87
CA HIS A 64 7.17 11.34 -8.43
C HIS A 64 6.72 11.94 -7.10
N ALA A 65 7.59 12.06 -6.10
CA ALA A 65 7.26 12.67 -4.81
C ALA A 65 7.06 14.18 -4.94
N THR A 66 7.91 14.86 -5.70
CA THR A 66 7.85 16.31 -5.96
C THR A 66 6.53 16.71 -6.60
N ALA A 67 6.08 15.99 -7.63
CA ALA A 67 4.80 16.25 -8.28
C ALA A 67 3.60 16.15 -7.33
N ARG A 68 3.74 15.41 -6.23
CA ARG A 68 2.68 15.21 -5.22
C ARG A 68 2.87 16.03 -3.94
N ALA A 69 4.04 16.61 -3.77
CA ALA A 69 4.34 17.51 -2.65
C ALA A 69 3.81 18.94 -2.89
N VAL A 70 3.52 19.31 -4.14
CA VAL A 70 3.06 20.66 -4.49
C VAL A 70 1.65 20.93 -3.95
N SER A 71 1.40 22.20 -3.64
CA SER A 71 0.06 22.65 -3.26
C SER A 71 -0.94 22.43 -4.39
N GLY A 72 -2.11 21.91 -4.06
CA GLY A 72 -3.14 21.61 -5.03
C GLY A 72 -3.01 20.24 -5.70
N SER A 73 -1.99 19.43 -5.40
CA SER A 73 -1.97 18.02 -5.81
C SER A 73 -3.15 17.27 -5.19
N TRP A 74 -3.54 16.13 -5.77
CA TRP A 74 -4.67 15.37 -5.24
C TRP A 74 -4.51 14.93 -3.77
N ILE A 75 -3.28 14.67 -3.31
CA ILE A 75 -3.02 14.33 -1.90
C ILE A 75 -3.07 15.55 -0.99
N ASP A 76 -3.00 16.77 -1.53
CA ASP A 76 -3.18 18.01 -0.79
C ASP A 76 -4.65 18.45 -0.70
N CYS A 77 -5.52 17.95 -1.59
CA CYS A 77 -6.92 18.31 -1.64
C CYS A 77 -7.70 17.80 -0.43
N ASN A 78 -8.54 18.68 0.12
CA ASN A 78 -9.45 18.35 1.20
C ASN A 78 -10.91 18.49 0.73
N LEU A 79 -11.78 17.63 1.26
CA LEU A 79 -13.20 17.63 1.01
C LEU A 79 -13.85 18.87 1.61
N GLN A 80 -14.41 19.76 0.78
CA GLN A 80 -14.93 21.06 1.19
C GLN A 80 -16.40 21.03 1.60
N ALA A 81 -17.20 20.15 1.00
CA ALA A 81 -18.62 20.06 1.31
C ALA A 81 -18.90 19.78 2.78
N ALA A 82 -20.05 20.27 3.28
CA ALA A 82 -20.55 19.89 4.60
C ALA A 82 -20.93 18.39 4.61
N PRO A 83 -20.68 17.65 5.68
CA PRO A 83 -20.21 18.10 7.00
C PRO A 83 -18.70 18.04 7.22
N TRP A 84 -17.90 17.90 6.16
CA TRP A 84 -16.44 17.70 6.27
C TRP A 84 -15.66 19.00 6.39
N ASN A 85 -16.07 20.07 5.66
CA ASN A 85 -15.57 21.44 5.82
C ASN A 85 -14.04 21.55 5.85
N GLY A 86 -13.34 20.91 4.92
CA GLY A 86 -11.88 20.94 4.81
C GLY A 86 -11.12 20.04 5.81
N ASN A 87 -11.81 19.31 6.68
CA ASN A 87 -11.18 18.54 7.76
C ASN A 87 -10.75 17.11 7.39
N SER A 88 -11.01 16.68 6.15
CA SER A 88 -10.65 15.34 5.67
C SER A 88 -10.03 15.43 4.28
N ALA A 89 -9.05 14.59 3.97
CA ALA A 89 -8.54 14.46 2.62
C ALA A 89 -9.64 13.96 1.68
N LEU A 90 -9.65 14.50 0.47
CA LEU A 90 -10.74 14.29 -0.52
C LEU A 90 -10.95 12.80 -0.83
N PHE A 91 -9.88 12.04 -1.02
CA PHE A 91 -9.94 10.62 -1.37
C PHE A 91 -9.76 9.67 -0.18
N SER A 92 -9.78 10.17 1.06
CA SER A 92 -9.74 9.28 2.21
C SER A 92 -11.04 8.44 2.29
N PRO A 93 -10.96 7.11 2.37
CA PRO A 93 -12.13 6.28 2.62
C PRO A 93 -12.62 6.38 4.09
N ARG A 94 -11.81 6.98 4.96
CA ARG A 94 -12.10 7.09 6.41
C ARG A 94 -12.78 8.40 6.80
N VAL A 95 -13.30 9.15 5.84
CA VAL A 95 -14.09 10.35 6.13
C VAL A 95 -15.36 9.98 6.91
N LYS A 96 -15.90 10.92 7.66
CA LYS A 96 -17.22 10.76 8.27
C LYS A 96 -18.21 10.35 7.18
N ALA A 97 -18.89 9.22 7.37
CA ALA A 97 -19.81 8.70 6.37
C ALA A 97 -20.94 9.70 6.07
N PRO A 98 -21.30 9.88 4.80
CA PRO A 98 -22.47 10.67 4.44
C PRO A 98 -23.72 10.10 5.11
N GLN A 99 -24.54 10.99 5.70
CA GLN A 99 -25.77 10.63 6.42
C GLN A 99 -27.01 10.75 5.56
N SER A 100 -26.87 11.29 4.33
CA SER A 100 -27.97 11.52 3.42
C SER A 100 -27.51 11.43 1.97
N LEU A 101 -28.45 11.21 1.05
CA LEU A 101 -28.17 11.19 -0.38
C LEU A 101 -27.56 12.52 -0.90
N PRO A 102 -28.03 13.71 -0.47
CA PRO A 102 -27.37 14.97 -0.84
C PRO A 102 -25.90 15.02 -0.41
N GLN A 103 -25.56 14.64 0.83
CA GLN A 103 -24.17 14.59 1.27
C GLN A 103 -23.34 13.63 0.45
N TRP A 104 -23.89 12.46 0.12
CA TRP A 104 -23.21 11.50 -0.75
C TRP A 104 -22.95 12.09 -2.13
N ARG A 105 -23.94 12.74 -2.71
CA ARG A 105 -23.79 13.41 -4.01
C ARG A 105 -22.71 14.48 -3.97
N SER A 106 -22.67 15.32 -2.94
CA SER A 106 -21.61 16.32 -2.77
C SER A 106 -20.23 15.69 -2.69
N LEU A 107 -20.07 14.63 -1.92
CA LEU A 107 -18.81 13.86 -1.84
C LEU A 107 -18.37 13.37 -3.21
N GLN A 108 -19.27 12.71 -3.95
CA GLN A 108 -18.96 12.18 -5.27
C GLN A 108 -18.69 13.29 -6.30
N THR A 109 -19.43 14.39 -6.25
CA THR A 109 -19.20 15.52 -7.17
C THR A 109 -17.78 16.07 -6.98
N GLU A 110 -17.33 16.35 -5.76
CA GLU A 110 -15.97 16.86 -5.52
C GLU A 110 -14.90 15.84 -5.96
N ARG A 111 -15.11 14.54 -5.72
CA ARG A 111 -14.19 13.48 -6.15
C ARG A 111 -14.11 13.36 -7.65
N LEU A 112 -15.25 13.31 -8.34
CA LEU A 112 -15.29 13.21 -9.80
C LEU A 112 -14.66 14.43 -10.48
N GLN A 113 -14.99 15.64 -10.02
CA GLN A 113 -14.36 16.87 -10.54
C GLN A 113 -12.84 16.83 -10.41
N ARG A 114 -12.33 16.31 -9.30
CA ARG A 114 -10.88 16.18 -9.13
C ARG A 114 -10.29 15.09 -10.00
N ILE A 115 -10.97 13.95 -10.17
CA ILE A 115 -10.55 12.88 -11.08
C ILE A 115 -10.49 13.39 -12.52
N ASP A 116 -11.54 14.10 -12.96
CA ASP A 116 -11.58 14.70 -14.31
C ASP A 116 -10.37 15.63 -14.54
N HIS A 117 -10.06 16.48 -13.57
CA HIS A 117 -8.87 17.34 -13.63
C HIS A 117 -7.57 16.54 -13.71
N GLU A 118 -7.42 15.46 -12.92
CA GLU A 118 -6.21 14.61 -12.96
C GLU A 118 -6.06 13.91 -14.31
N VAL A 119 -7.17 13.54 -14.96
CA VAL A 119 -7.17 12.88 -16.27
C VAL A 119 -6.83 13.87 -17.37
N GLU A 120 -7.41 15.08 -17.36
CA GLU A 120 -7.16 16.11 -18.38
C GLU A 120 -5.69 16.53 -18.45
N ASP A 121 -5.02 16.63 -17.30
CA ASP A 121 -3.60 17.00 -17.22
C ASP A 121 -2.64 15.89 -17.73
N LYS A 122 -3.14 14.69 -17.95
CA LYS A 122 -2.31 13.50 -18.17
C LYS A 122 -2.56 12.76 -19.50
N GLU A 123 -3.07 13.42 -20.53
CA GLU A 123 -3.38 12.81 -21.84
C GLU A 123 -2.23 11.97 -22.47
N GLN A 124 -0.99 12.10 -21.98
CA GLN A 124 0.19 11.41 -22.52
C GLN A 124 0.70 10.25 -21.67
N LEU A 125 0.13 9.99 -20.48
CA LEU A 125 0.63 8.94 -19.60
C LEU A 125 0.12 7.55 -20.01
N LYS A 126 1.03 6.60 -20.15
CA LYS A 126 0.71 5.19 -20.43
C LYS A 126 -0.10 4.54 -19.29
N ARG A 127 0.04 5.03 -18.06
CA ARG A 127 -0.58 4.50 -16.86
C ARG A 127 -0.85 5.61 -15.82
N ASP A 128 -2.06 5.71 -15.33
CA ASP A 128 -2.40 6.65 -14.27
C ASP A 128 -2.30 5.98 -12.89
N ILE A 129 -1.12 6.06 -12.31
CA ILE A 129 -0.82 5.45 -11.02
C ILE A 129 -1.50 6.15 -9.84
N ASP A 130 -1.89 7.41 -9.98
CA ASP A 130 -2.65 8.13 -8.97
C ASP A 130 -4.06 7.57 -8.84
N LEU A 131 -4.74 7.35 -9.98
CA LEU A 131 -6.06 6.72 -9.99
C LEU A 131 -6.01 5.28 -9.46
N GLU A 132 -4.93 4.55 -9.73
CA GLU A 132 -4.75 3.21 -9.18
C GLU A 132 -4.66 3.24 -7.64
N LEU A 133 -3.90 4.17 -7.07
CA LEU A 133 -3.81 4.29 -5.62
C LEU A 133 -5.14 4.78 -5.03
N ILE A 134 -5.79 5.79 -5.62
CA ILE A 134 -7.10 6.29 -5.20
C ILE A 134 -8.12 5.13 -5.15
N GLY A 135 -8.19 4.33 -6.21
CA GLY A 135 -9.08 3.17 -6.28
C GLY A 135 -8.74 2.11 -5.24
N ALA A 136 -7.44 1.85 -5.02
CA ALA A 136 -6.99 0.87 -4.04
C ALA A 136 -7.23 1.30 -2.59
N LEU A 137 -7.23 2.59 -2.28
CA LEU A 137 -7.55 3.09 -0.93
C LEU A 137 -8.99 2.77 -0.52
N GLY A 138 -9.91 2.71 -1.48
CA GLY A 138 -11.30 2.37 -1.27
C GLY A 138 -12.22 3.57 -1.05
N GLU A 139 -13.46 3.29 -0.69
CA GLU A 139 -14.54 4.27 -0.55
C GLU A 139 -15.14 4.26 0.85
N PRO A 140 -15.68 5.39 1.35
CA PRO A 140 -16.47 5.38 2.57
C PRO A 140 -17.65 4.42 2.46
N ALA A 141 -17.83 3.56 3.44
CA ALA A 141 -18.90 2.56 3.45
C ALA A 141 -20.28 3.18 3.74
N TYR A 142 -20.68 4.18 2.95
CA TYR A 142 -21.93 4.92 3.11
C TYR A 142 -23.19 4.06 2.89
N TRP A 143 -23.05 2.98 2.10
CA TRP A 143 -24.14 2.04 1.81
C TRP A 143 -24.44 1.10 2.97
N ARG A 144 -23.61 1.12 4.01
CA ARG A 144 -23.72 0.19 5.11
C ARG A 144 -24.09 0.91 6.39
N PHE A 145 -25.26 0.55 6.91
CA PHE A 145 -25.74 1.03 8.21
C PHE A 145 -25.61 -0.09 9.24
N ALA A 146 -24.90 0.18 10.33
CA ALA A 146 -24.91 -0.66 11.53
C ALA A 146 -25.83 -0.01 12.58
N ASN A 147 -26.05 -0.69 13.71
CA ASN A 147 -26.93 -0.21 14.79
C ASN A 147 -26.59 1.21 15.30
N ASN A 148 -25.35 1.66 15.08
CA ASN A 148 -24.87 2.99 15.49
C ASN A 148 -24.54 3.88 14.26
N GLY A 149 -25.14 3.65 13.11
CA GLY A 149 -24.91 4.37 11.88
C GLY A 149 -23.80 3.79 10.98
N PRO A 150 -23.50 4.44 9.86
CA PRO A 150 -22.54 3.96 8.89
C PRO A 150 -21.10 4.00 9.44
N ARG A 151 -20.31 2.99 9.07
CA ARG A 151 -18.89 2.86 9.42
C ARG A 151 -18.03 3.03 8.17
N PRO A 152 -17.53 4.25 7.91
CA PRO A 152 -16.83 4.56 6.66
C PRO A 152 -15.58 3.70 6.44
N ASP A 153 -14.85 3.43 7.50
CA ASP A 153 -13.63 2.64 7.49
C ASP A 153 -13.82 1.16 7.10
N GLU A 154 -15.04 0.67 7.02
CA GLU A 154 -15.32 -0.67 6.49
C GLU A 154 -15.08 -0.78 4.98
N GLY A 155 -15.11 0.34 4.26
CA GLY A 155 -14.77 0.44 2.83
C GLY A 155 -13.28 0.71 2.54
N ALA A 156 -12.45 0.95 3.56
CA ALA A 156 -11.05 1.27 3.40
C ALA A 156 -10.18 0.03 3.13
N ASN A 157 -9.05 0.25 2.46
CA ASN A 157 -7.99 -0.76 2.33
C ASN A 157 -7.45 -1.16 3.71
N ARG A 158 -7.21 -2.45 3.91
CA ARG A 158 -6.69 -2.94 5.20
C ARG A 158 -5.20 -2.61 5.38
N TRP A 159 -4.46 -2.45 4.30
CA TRP A 159 -3.01 -2.20 4.32
C TRP A 159 -2.62 -0.72 4.46
N GLU A 160 -3.60 0.19 4.55
CA GLU A 160 -3.32 1.53 5.08
C GLU A 160 -2.75 1.49 6.51
N MET A 161 -2.96 0.39 7.23
CA MET A 161 -2.54 0.13 8.61
C MET A 161 -2.97 1.22 9.60
N LYS A 162 -4.02 1.98 9.24
CA LYS A 162 -4.61 2.99 10.12
C LYS A 162 -5.63 2.38 11.05
N THR A 163 -5.70 2.95 12.22
CA THR A 163 -6.69 2.57 13.21
C THR A 163 -8.00 3.27 12.97
N ARG A 164 -8.99 2.87 13.72
CA ARG A 164 -10.36 3.35 13.67
C ARG A 164 -10.56 4.78 14.20
N ASN A 165 -9.49 5.43 14.66
CA ASN A 165 -9.62 6.71 15.33
C ASN A 165 -9.99 7.84 14.37
N ARG A 166 -10.87 8.70 14.83
CA ARG A 166 -11.25 9.94 14.15
C ARG A 166 -10.01 10.80 13.94
N GLY A 167 -9.87 11.33 12.73
CA GLY A 167 -8.75 12.21 12.36
C GLY A 167 -7.47 11.50 11.92
N GLU A 168 -7.41 10.19 12.02
CA GLU A 168 -6.32 9.41 11.44
C GLU A 168 -6.59 9.20 9.96
N ASP A 169 -6.02 10.08 9.16
CA ASP A 169 -6.15 10.07 7.71
C ASP A 169 -4.83 9.60 7.09
N PHE A 170 -4.89 8.51 6.32
CA PHE A 170 -3.73 7.95 5.64
C PHE A 170 -3.08 8.98 4.70
N ILE A 171 -3.89 9.71 3.92
CA ILE A 171 -3.40 10.67 2.95
C ILE A 171 -2.70 11.84 3.66
N ARG A 172 -3.36 12.46 4.64
CA ARG A 172 -2.82 13.64 5.34
C ARG A 172 -1.63 13.33 6.23
N ASN A 173 -1.71 12.21 6.96
CA ASN A 173 -0.79 11.93 8.06
C ASN A 173 0.35 10.98 7.68
N ARG A 174 0.31 10.40 6.47
CA ARG A 174 1.38 9.55 5.94
C ARG A 174 1.81 9.97 4.54
N LEU A 175 0.91 9.86 3.58
CA LEU A 175 1.26 10.04 2.17
C LEU A 175 1.77 11.46 1.87
N ARG A 176 1.04 12.50 2.30
CA ARG A 176 1.44 13.92 2.12
C ARG A 176 2.75 14.22 2.82
N GLN A 177 2.93 13.73 4.05
CA GLN A 177 4.14 13.96 4.81
C GLN A 177 5.37 13.34 4.12
N LEU A 178 5.25 12.09 3.66
CA LEU A 178 6.35 11.42 2.97
C LEU A 178 6.65 12.03 1.61
N ALA A 179 5.63 12.51 0.86
CA ALA A 179 5.84 13.24 -0.39
C ALA A 179 6.76 14.45 -0.19
N GLN A 180 6.48 15.29 0.81
CA GLN A 180 7.29 16.47 1.13
C GLN A 180 8.70 16.09 1.52
N ILE A 181 8.87 15.09 2.40
CA ILE A 181 10.19 14.64 2.87
C ILE A 181 11.04 14.11 1.70
N VAL A 182 10.47 13.29 0.82
CA VAL A 182 11.21 12.69 -0.29
C VAL A 182 11.51 13.74 -1.37
N ALA A 183 10.61 14.69 -1.61
CA ALA A 183 10.83 15.81 -2.52
C ALA A 183 11.98 16.76 -2.06
N ASP A 184 12.24 16.83 -0.76
CA ASP A 184 13.34 17.63 -0.19
C ASP A 184 14.71 16.91 -0.25
N ARG A 185 14.77 15.64 -0.67
CA ARG A 185 16.01 14.87 -0.78
C ARG A 185 16.63 14.97 -2.16
N ASP A 186 17.95 14.89 -2.23
CA ASP A 186 18.66 14.64 -3.49
C ASP A 186 18.61 13.15 -3.90
N ALA A 187 18.94 12.86 -5.16
CA ALA A 187 18.92 11.51 -5.69
C ALA A 187 19.85 10.55 -4.93
N SER A 188 21.02 11.02 -4.49
CA SER A 188 21.98 10.17 -3.78
C SER A 188 21.46 9.75 -2.40
N ALA A 189 20.75 10.63 -1.70
CA ALA A 189 20.10 10.32 -0.43
C ALA A 189 18.93 9.33 -0.63
N ILE A 190 18.21 9.44 -1.74
CA ILE A 190 17.15 8.49 -2.10
C ILE A 190 17.74 7.11 -2.42
N VAL A 191 18.79 7.01 -3.25
CA VAL A 191 19.49 5.73 -3.49
C VAL A 191 19.92 5.11 -2.17
N SER A 192 20.67 5.87 -1.35
CA SER A 192 21.16 5.40 -0.04
C SER A 192 20.05 4.84 0.85
N GLY A 193 18.90 5.50 0.85
CA GLY A 193 17.73 5.06 1.62
C GLY A 193 17.07 3.81 1.07
N LEU A 194 16.90 3.73 -0.25
CA LEU A 194 16.26 2.57 -0.91
C LEU A 194 17.11 1.30 -0.75
N ILE A 195 18.43 1.38 -0.89
CA ILE A 195 19.33 0.23 -0.73
C ILE A 195 19.74 -0.04 0.73
N GLY A 196 19.35 0.85 1.68
CA GLY A 196 19.64 0.69 3.10
C GLY A 196 21.05 1.05 3.51
N GLN A 197 21.80 1.77 2.68
CA GLN A 197 23.14 2.27 3.04
C GLN A 197 23.07 3.32 4.14
N SER A 198 22.02 4.14 4.15
CA SER A 198 21.66 5.01 5.28
C SER A 198 20.15 4.95 5.52
N VAL A 199 19.72 5.02 6.77
CA VAL A 199 18.29 5.02 7.14
C VAL A 199 17.97 6.36 7.80
N LYS A 200 17.13 7.16 7.12
CA LYS A 200 16.63 8.44 7.64
C LYS A 200 15.11 8.39 7.75
N ASP A 201 14.61 8.30 8.98
CA ASP A 201 13.17 8.31 9.30
C ASP A 201 12.77 9.74 9.72
N GLU A 202 12.58 10.62 8.73
CA GLU A 202 12.19 12.03 8.96
C GLU A 202 10.68 12.18 9.16
N ALA A 203 9.90 11.21 8.78
CA ALA A 203 8.43 11.23 8.99
C ALA A 203 8.08 11.27 10.47
N TYR A 204 9.07 10.98 11.32
CA TYR A 204 8.89 10.95 12.76
C TYR A 204 9.32 12.25 13.42
N LYS A 205 8.36 13.00 13.96
CA LYS A 205 8.61 14.20 14.76
C LYS A 205 8.08 13.99 16.19
N GLY A 206 8.94 13.81 17.18
CA GLY A 206 8.53 13.79 18.59
C GLY A 206 9.26 12.79 19.48
N LYS A 207 8.90 12.79 20.78
CA LYS A 207 9.38 11.81 21.75
C LYS A 207 8.81 10.43 21.41
N ARG A 208 9.67 9.48 21.15
CA ARG A 208 9.31 8.15 20.76
C ARG A 208 9.97 7.11 21.66
N SER A 209 9.22 6.06 21.98
CA SER A 209 9.84 4.74 22.14
C SER A 209 9.95 4.12 20.74
N ASP A 210 11.11 3.59 20.38
CA ASP A 210 11.36 2.92 19.10
C ASP A 210 10.42 1.73 18.86
N GLU A 211 9.67 1.34 19.88
CA GLU A 211 8.76 0.22 19.92
C GLU A 211 7.31 0.54 19.55
N SER A 212 6.94 1.82 19.29
CA SER A 212 5.52 2.18 19.20
C SER A 212 5.01 2.54 17.82
N ARG A 213 5.85 2.95 16.87
CA ARG A 213 5.39 3.47 15.57
C ARG A 213 6.25 3.05 14.40
N THR A 214 5.60 2.97 13.22
CA THR A 214 6.27 2.90 11.93
C THR A 214 5.68 3.95 11.00
N ALA A 215 6.46 4.43 10.02
CA ALA A 215 6.00 5.38 9.01
C ALA A 215 4.84 4.80 8.18
N THR A 216 4.79 3.48 8.00
CA THR A 216 3.81 2.79 7.14
C THR A 216 2.88 1.83 7.88
N GLY A 217 3.32 1.21 8.97
CA GLY A 217 2.68 0.05 9.60
C GLY A 217 2.98 -1.28 8.89
N LEU A 218 3.69 -1.27 7.75
CA LEU A 218 4.01 -2.47 6.97
C LEU A 218 5.22 -3.25 7.49
N THR A 219 5.72 -2.88 8.65
CA THR A 219 6.80 -3.56 9.39
C THR A 219 6.55 -3.38 10.88
N SER A 220 7.21 -4.19 11.70
CA SER A 220 7.29 -3.96 13.15
C SER A 220 7.88 -2.57 13.44
N PRO A 221 7.56 -1.96 14.58
CA PRO A 221 8.08 -0.66 14.94
C PRO A 221 9.61 -0.62 14.89
N ARG A 222 10.15 0.17 13.98
CA ARG A 222 11.58 0.41 13.78
C ARG A 222 11.77 1.64 12.90
N PHE A 223 12.98 2.20 12.90
CA PHE A 223 13.35 3.22 11.93
C PHE A 223 13.23 2.66 10.51
N THR A 224 12.58 3.45 9.66
CA THR A 224 12.34 3.10 8.25
C THR A 224 12.73 4.30 7.41
N ASP A 225 13.57 4.10 6.39
CA ASP A 225 13.91 5.17 5.47
C ASP A 225 12.66 5.74 4.79
N SER A 226 12.59 7.07 4.70
CA SER A 226 11.40 7.74 4.16
C SER A 226 11.19 7.50 2.67
N ALA A 227 12.26 7.30 1.86
CA ALA A 227 12.11 6.95 0.44
C ALA A 227 11.61 5.52 0.27
N LEU A 228 12.12 4.58 1.06
CA LEU A 228 11.60 3.20 1.07
C LEU A 228 10.14 3.16 1.54
N ALA A 229 9.80 3.94 2.58
CA ALA A 229 8.44 4.07 3.08
C ALA A 229 7.50 4.68 2.03
N TRP A 230 7.96 5.70 1.28
CA TRP A 230 7.20 6.30 0.17
C TRP A 230 6.83 5.25 -0.88
N CYS A 231 7.83 4.54 -1.40
CA CYS A 231 7.57 3.45 -2.35
C CYS A 231 6.60 2.41 -1.78
N ALA A 232 6.77 2.00 -0.51
CA ALA A 232 5.91 1.00 0.10
C ALA A 232 4.44 1.44 0.21
N LEU A 233 4.15 2.71 0.47
CA LEU A 233 2.78 3.21 0.47
C LEU A 233 2.13 3.15 -0.91
N TRP A 234 2.89 3.40 -1.98
CA TRP A 234 2.40 3.25 -3.35
C TRP A 234 2.17 1.79 -3.73
N GLY A 235 2.90 0.87 -3.12
CA GLY A 235 2.68 -0.58 -3.27
C GLY A 235 1.30 -1.05 -2.83
N ILE A 236 0.58 -0.27 -2.02
CA ILE A 236 -0.82 -0.55 -1.62
C ILE A 236 -1.74 -0.64 -2.85
N SER A 237 -1.42 0.05 -3.95
CA SER A 237 -2.15 -0.03 -5.22
C SER A 237 -2.28 -1.46 -5.76
N SER A 238 -1.33 -2.33 -5.43
CA SER A 238 -1.37 -3.75 -5.83
C SER A 238 -2.38 -4.60 -5.04
N PHE A 239 -3.07 -4.00 -4.06
CA PHE A 239 -4.02 -4.67 -3.17
C PHE A 239 -5.40 -4.02 -3.26
N PRO A 240 -6.14 -4.18 -4.36
CA PRO A 240 -7.42 -3.53 -4.57
C PRO A 240 -8.46 -3.93 -3.51
N VAL A 241 -9.42 -3.04 -3.32
CA VAL A 241 -10.55 -3.23 -2.41
C VAL A 241 -11.77 -3.69 -3.18
N ILE A 242 -12.38 -4.79 -2.74
CA ILE A 242 -13.66 -5.26 -3.24
C ILE A 242 -14.73 -4.89 -2.21
N HIS A 243 -15.61 -3.97 -2.58
CA HIS A 243 -16.69 -3.52 -1.71
C HIS A 243 -17.77 -4.59 -1.55
N ARG A 244 -18.36 -4.64 -0.37
CA ARG A 244 -19.41 -5.59 -0.02
C ARG A 244 -20.56 -4.86 0.65
N LEU A 245 -21.80 -5.22 0.28
CA LEU A 245 -22.98 -4.66 0.93
C LEU A 245 -23.06 -5.07 2.41
N MET A 246 -22.59 -6.27 2.73
CA MET A 246 -22.58 -6.80 4.09
C MET A 246 -21.16 -7.15 4.50
N GLY A 247 -20.75 -6.71 5.68
CA GLY A 247 -19.40 -6.91 6.19
C GLY A 247 -18.38 -5.86 5.69
N ALA A 248 -17.17 -5.89 6.23
CA ALA A 248 -16.10 -5.05 5.75
C ALA A 248 -15.70 -5.47 4.33
N SER A 249 -15.23 -4.51 3.54
CA SER A 249 -14.68 -4.76 2.21
C SER A 249 -13.54 -5.78 2.26
N VAL A 250 -13.36 -6.51 1.19
CA VAL A 250 -12.26 -7.46 1.03
C VAL A 250 -11.05 -6.71 0.48
N THR A 251 -9.92 -6.88 1.11
CA THR A 251 -8.61 -6.45 0.59
C THR A 251 -7.78 -7.70 0.31
N ALA A 252 -7.08 -7.73 -0.83
CA ALA A 252 -6.24 -8.85 -1.21
C ALA A 252 -5.23 -9.19 -0.11
N GLY A 253 -4.97 -10.47 0.10
CA GLY A 253 -4.06 -10.98 1.13
C GLY A 253 -4.55 -10.88 2.58
N ALA A 254 -5.71 -10.28 2.86
CA ALA A 254 -6.22 -10.10 4.22
C ALA A 254 -6.96 -11.33 4.73
N VAL A 255 -6.56 -11.86 5.88
CA VAL A 255 -7.14 -13.05 6.54
C VAL A 255 -7.53 -12.73 7.98
N PRO A 256 -8.74 -13.10 8.47
CA PRO A 256 -9.88 -13.63 7.70
C PRO A 256 -10.47 -12.63 6.70
N ILE A 257 -11.03 -13.17 5.61
CA ILE A 257 -11.64 -12.37 4.54
C ILE A 257 -12.83 -11.55 5.07
N GLY A 258 -12.91 -10.27 4.70
CA GLY A 258 -14.03 -9.39 5.02
C GLY A 258 -14.13 -9.02 6.50
N LYS A 259 -13.06 -9.16 7.26
CA LYS A 259 -12.96 -8.63 8.64
C LYS A 259 -12.41 -7.22 8.63
N PHE A 260 -12.95 -6.40 9.53
CA PHE A 260 -12.49 -5.03 9.73
C PHE A 260 -11.02 -4.97 10.17
N THR A 261 -10.63 -5.85 11.07
CA THR A 261 -9.23 -6.05 11.46
C THR A 261 -8.82 -7.45 11.05
N PRO A 262 -8.03 -7.60 9.97
CA PRO A 262 -7.45 -8.89 9.63
C PRO A 262 -6.43 -9.29 10.71
N MET A 263 -6.24 -10.58 10.87
CA MET A 263 -5.22 -11.13 11.76
C MET A 263 -3.89 -11.32 11.04
N HIS A 264 -3.96 -11.53 9.73
CA HIS A 264 -2.77 -11.80 8.91
C HIS A 264 -2.88 -11.12 7.54
N LEU A 265 -1.70 -10.79 7.00
CA LEU A 265 -1.45 -10.59 5.59
C LEU A 265 -0.81 -11.86 5.03
N VAL A 266 -1.28 -12.32 3.88
CA VAL A 266 -0.64 -13.43 3.15
C VAL A 266 -0.15 -12.93 1.80
N LEU A 267 1.13 -13.21 1.50
CA LEU A 267 1.77 -12.85 0.23
C LEU A 267 2.38 -14.07 -0.45
N PRO A 268 2.39 -14.13 -1.79
CA PRO A 268 3.16 -15.12 -2.53
C PRO A 268 4.64 -14.70 -2.61
N VAL A 269 5.54 -15.67 -2.70
CA VAL A 269 6.95 -15.45 -3.06
C VAL A 269 7.16 -15.96 -4.47
N LEU A 270 7.22 -15.04 -5.43
CA LEU A 270 7.47 -15.36 -6.83
C LEU A 270 8.98 -15.39 -7.09
N VAL A 271 9.48 -16.49 -7.64
CA VAL A 271 10.90 -16.68 -7.98
C VAL A 271 11.11 -16.37 -9.46
N GLY A 272 12.18 -15.63 -9.74
CA GLY A 272 12.49 -15.09 -11.05
C GLY A 272 12.00 -13.66 -11.25
N ALA A 273 12.31 -13.08 -12.39
CA ALA A 273 11.93 -11.70 -12.72
C ALA A 273 10.54 -11.66 -13.38
N HIS A 274 9.59 -11.01 -12.75
CA HIS A 274 8.20 -10.91 -13.22
C HIS A 274 7.77 -9.46 -13.40
N THR A 275 6.81 -9.22 -14.29
CA THR A 275 6.17 -7.90 -14.43
C THR A 275 5.33 -7.56 -13.19
N LEU A 276 5.11 -6.26 -12.95
CA LEU A 276 4.20 -5.80 -11.90
C LEU A 276 2.79 -6.40 -12.08
N GLY A 277 2.25 -6.40 -13.31
CA GLY A 277 0.94 -7.00 -13.59
C GLY A 277 0.87 -8.49 -13.26
N ARG A 278 1.97 -9.25 -13.43
CA ARG A 278 2.01 -10.64 -12.99
C ARG A 278 1.95 -10.77 -11.46
N TRP A 279 2.71 -9.95 -10.75
CA TRP A 279 2.67 -9.91 -9.30
C TRP A 279 1.27 -9.56 -8.79
N GLN A 280 0.65 -8.52 -9.33
CA GLN A 280 -0.70 -8.10 -8.99
C GLN A 280 -1.71 -9.22 -9.21
N ALA A 281 -1.68 -9.88 -10.37
CA ALA A 281 -2.60 -10.98 -10.68
C ALA A 281 -2.47 -12.16 -9.69
N VAL A 282 -1.26 -12.48 -9.24
CA VAL A 282 -1.06 -13.57 -8.25
C VAL A 282 -1.49 -13.12 -6.86
N VAL A 283 -1.12 -11.90 -6.43
CA VAL A 283 -1.46 -11.36 -5.10
C VAL A 283 -2.98 -11.31 -4.87
N VAL A 284 -3.77 -10.96 -5.88
CA VAL A 284 -5.23 -10.88 -5.75
C VAL A 284 -5.93 -12.22 -5.87
N SER A 285 -5.22 -13.30 -6.23
CA SER A 285 -5.83 -14.61 -6.42
C SER A 285 -6.28 -15.23 -5.10
N GLU A 286 -7.41 -15.92 -5.11
CA GLU A 286 -7.91 -16.67 -3.94
C GLU A 286 -6.92 -17.78 -3.52
N GLN A 287 -6.14 -18.28 -4.47
CA GLN A 287 -5.17 -19.35 -4.24
C GLN A 287 -4.11 -18.99 -3.21
N VAL A 288 -3.72 -17.71 -3.14
CA VAL A 288 -2.78 -17.24 -2.10
C VAL A 288 -3.33 -17.51 -0.70
N ILE A 289 -4.60 -17.14 -0.46
CA ILE A 289 -5.25 -17.35 0.83
C ILE A 289 -5.54 -18.83 1.06
N GLN A 290 -6.05 -19.55 0.04
CA GLN A 290 -6.36 -20.97 0.15
C GLN A 290 -5.12 -21.81 0.48
N ALA A 291 -3.96 -21.53 -0.13
CA ALA A 291 -2.71 -22.22 0.16
C ALA A 291 -2.27 -22.04 1.62
N ALA A 292 -2.47 -20.85 2.19
CA ALA A 292 -2.04 -20.53 3.55
C ALA A 292 -3.05 -20.95 4.63
N THR A 293 -4.35 -21.05 4.31
CA THR A 293 -5.40 -21.18 5.35
C THR A 293 -6.27 -22.42 5.24
N SER A 294 -6.21 -23.19 4.14
CA SER A 294 -7.09 -24.34 3.92
C SER A 294 -6.71 -25.57 4.73
N ARG A 295 -6.72 -25.42 6.07
CA ARG A 295 -6.51 -26.55 6.99
C ARG A 295 -7.65 -27.58 6.92
N GLU A 296 -8.85 -27.18 6.50
CA GLU A 296 -10.05 -28.01 6.47
C GLU A 296 -10.17 -28.84 5.20
N SER A 297 -9.46 -28.49 4.12
CA SER A 297 -9.45 -29.24 2.86
C SER A 297 -8.07 -29.36 2.26
N ALA A 298 -7.41 -30.47 2.54
CA ALA A 298 -6.09 -30.76 1.96
C ALA A 298 -6.11 -30.79 0.42
N ALA A 299 -7.23 -31.10 -0.21
CA ALA A 299 -7.37 -31.07 -1.66
C ALA A 299 -7.39 -29.64 -2.21
N ALA A 300 -8.15 -28.74 -1.58
CA ALA A 300 -8.18 -27.32 -1.98
C ALA A 300 -6.80 -26.68 -1.78
N ALA A 301 -6.13 -26.94 -0.66
CA ALA A 301 -4.77 -26.44 -0.40
C ALA A 301 -3.79 -26.93 -1.47
N ARG A 302 -3.80 -28.22 -1.81
CA ARG A 302 -2.91 -28.77 -2.87
C ARG A 302 -3.20 -28.15 -4.24
N SER A 303 -4.47 -27.97 -4.60
CA SER A 303 -4.84 -27.32 -5.85
C SER A 303 -4.36 -25.89 -5.92
N ALA A 304 -4.51 -25.14 -4.82
CA ALA A 304 -4.02 -23.76 -4.71
C ALA A 304 -2.48 -23.68 -4.79
N CYS A 305 -1.77 -24.58 -4.09
CA CYS A 305 -0.30 -24.66 -4.18
C CYS A 305 0.18 -25.00 -5.60
N ALA A 306 -0.48 -25.95 -6.28
CA ALA A 306 -0.15 -26.31 -7.65
C ALA A 306 -0.37 -25.13 -8.61
N TRP A 307 -1.48 -24.40 -8.44
CA TRP A 307 -1.75 -23.19 -9.22
C TRP A 307 -0.69 -22.11 -8.99
N LEU A 308 -0.36 -21.82 -7.74
CA LEU A 308 0.68 -20.84 -7.38
C LEU A 308 2.02 -21.22 -7.96
N ALA A 309 2.42 -22.50 -7.85
CA ALA A 309 3.67 -23.00 -8.41
C ALA A 309 3.73 -22.85 -9.93
N ALA A 310 2.63 -23.14 -10.65
CA ALA A 310 2.50 -22.92 -12.09
C ALA A 310 2.59 -21.42 -12.47
N HIS A 311 2.30 -20.53 -11.51
CA HIS A 311 2.36 -19.08 -11.68
C HIS A 311 3.67 -18.45 -11.17
N GLY A 312 4.69 -19.25 -10.85
CA GLY A 312 6.02 -18.81 -10.48
C GLY A 312 6.24 -18.64 -8.98
N ALA A 313 5.23 -18.88 -8.12
CA ALA A 313 5.44 -18.87 -6.69
C ALA A 313 6.15 -20.16 -6.21
N ARG A 314 6.95 -20.04 -5.14
CA ARG A 314 7.60 -21.19 -4.48
C ARG A 314 7.25 -21.27 -3.00
N ALA A 315 6.71 -20.20 -2.44
CA ALA A 315 6.31 -20.13 -1.04
C ALA A 315 5.18 -19.13 -0.87
N THR A 316 4.53 -19.18 0.29
CA THR A 316 3.72 -18.09 0.83
C THR A 316 4.38 -17.52 2.08
N LEU A 317 4.11 -16.26 2.35
CA LEU A 317 4.49 -15.54 3.55
C LEU A 317 3.25 -15.15 4.32
N THR A 318 3.20 -15.46 5.60
CA THR A 318 2.13 -15.06 6.50
C THR A 318 2.67 -14.08 7.53
N PHE A 319 2.18 -12.86 7.52
CA PHE A 319 2.55 -11.78 8.44
C PHE A 319 1.44 -11.57 9.46
N HIS A 320 1.77 -11.60 10.74
CA HIS A 320 0.80 -11.28 11.78
C HIS A 320 0.54 -9.77 11.86
N VAL A 321 -0.73 -9.38 12.02
CA VAL A 321 -1.13 -7.99 12.27
C VAL A 321 -1.10 -7.73 13.78
N ASN A 322 -0.07 -7.06 14.24
CA ASN A 322 0.04 -6.61 15.63
C ASN A 322 -0.83 -5.36 15.85
N VAL A 323 -1.43 -5.28 17.02
CA VAL A 323 -2.21 -4.13 17.47
C VAL A 323 -1.65 -3.71 18.82
N SER A 324 -1.27 -2.45 18.97
CA SER A 324 -0.72 -1.95 20.24
C SER A 324 -1.79 -1.93 21.33
N ASP A 325 -1.35 -2.02 22.57
CA ASP A 325 -2.23 -2.05 23.76
C ASP A 325 -2.86 -0.71 24.11
N ASN A 326 -2.65 0.35 23.31
CA ASN A 326 -3.26 1.65 23.55
C ASN A 326 -4.76 1.63 23.21
N PRO A 327 -5.68 1.62 24.19
CA PRO A 327 -7.12 1.49 23.92
C PRO A 327 -7.71 2.72 23.21
N ASN A 328 -7.06 3.87 23.31
CA ASN A 328 -7.54 5.13 22.73
C ASN A 328 -7.05 5.34 21.31
N ALA A 329 -5.85 4.83 20.98
CA ALA A 329 -5.22 4.98 19.68
C ALA A 329 -4.38 3.73 19.35
N PRO A 330 -5.01 2.57 19.11
CA PRO A 330 -4.26 1.36 18.79
C PRO A 330 -3.53 1.53 17.47
N GLU A 331 -2.21 1.39 17.48
CA GLU A 331 -1.39 1.35 16.26
C GLU A 331 -1.39 -0.07 15.71
N ARG A 332 -1.36 -0.21 14.38
CA ARG A 332 -1.26 -1.48 13.68
C ARG A 332 0.08 -1.58 12.97
N SER A 333 0.68 -2.76 13.06
CA SER A 333 1.92 -3.06 12.36
C SER A 333 1.97 -4.53 11.93
N LEU A 334 2.73 -4.82 10.87
CA LEU A 334 2.99 -6.19 10.45
C LEU A 334 4.23 -6.73 11.17
N GLY A 335 4.13 -7.94 11.69
CA GLY A 335 5.27 -8.69 12.21
C GLY A 335 6.18 -9.19 11.09
N ALA A 336 7.20 -9.99 11.45
CA ALA A 336 8.01 -10.73 10.47
C ALA A 336 7.16 -11.81 9.78
N GLY A 337 7.39 -12.01 8.50
CA GLY A 337 6.72 -13.02 7.69
C GLY A 337 7.20 -14.43 8.03
N ARG A 338 6.26 -15.36 8.18
CA ARG A 338 6.55 -16.78 8.26
C ARG A 338 6.47 -17.38 6.85
N LEU A 339 7.60 -17.88 6.38
CA LEU A 339 7.72 -18.50 5.07
C LEU A 339 7.22 -19.95 5.13
N GLU A 340 6.36 -20.34 4.19
CA GLU A 340 5.88 -21.71 3.99
C GLU A 340 6.06 -22.10 2.53
N ALA A 341 6.89 -23.15 2.29
CA ALA A 341 7.10 -23.65 0.93
C ALA A 341 5.79 -24.25 0.36
N LEU A 342 5.60 -24.09 -0.95
CA LEU A 342 4.53 -24.77 -1.69
C LEU A 342 5.01 -26.20 -2.02
N ASN A 343 4.53 -27.18 -1.28
CA ASN A 343 4.84 -28.61 -1.46
C ASN A 343 3.80 -29.30 -2.32
#